data_64cc031e7c255b2624a5d3c52eeebba3
#
_entry.id   64cc031e7c255b2624a5d3c52eeebba3
#
_cell.length_a   1.000
_cell.length_b   1.000
_cell.length_c   1.000
_cell.angle_alpha   90.00
_cell.angle_beta   90.00
_cell.angle_gamma   90.00
#
_symmetry.space_group_name_H-M   'P 1'
#
loop_
_entity.id
_entity.type
_entity.pdbx_description
1 polymer ?
#
loop_
_entity_poly.entity_id
_entity_poly.type
_entity_poly.pdbx_seq_one_letter_code
_entity_poly.pdbx_strand_id
1 'polypeptide(L)'
;MIISFSLQNYRSFKERQVLNLHVEQGDELPQNIATPDKEKKIPIVRTAGIYGANASGKSNLLRGMQSALSLILGSHKLDRNSDIPYYEPFQLDDKTSNAPVEFELDFVVNGLHFRYAFAYTDKEITFEELGFYPSNKEAILYTRRKGENIDQIMLGGLLKGKRRKIAFLPNQLYLSVAANTEGGSQVLYDVWNAANHNVSINLNGVIQAWPCNLLLGSPEGQQKLLYFLKAVGTGIDALSVEKNDEQLLAAMYQSLPPSERMLILDANKYKVRCGHRDSKGEMVYFDLANESMGSARFLLMAGNIYYALKKGKVLVIDEMNTSLHPQLVEFLVELFNDPEINTQNGQLIFSTHDVTLMNPSYMRRDQLFFVDKNEDGISELYALDEFSEVRKNTPFAKWYMQHRFNATPRLDYSSIRALMKEEADAKE
;
A
#
# COMPACT_ATOMS: atom_id res chain seq x y z
N MET A 1 1.91 7.48 9.73
CA MET A 1 1.08 7.84 8.55
C MET A 1 1.96 8.36 7.44
N ILE A 2 1.59 8.12 6.19
CA ILE A 2 2.19 8.71 4.99
C ILE A 2 1.52 10.04 4.73
N ILE A 3 2.31 11.08 4.47
CA ILE A 3 1.86 12.42 4.05
C ILE A 3 1.81 12.46 2.53
N SER A 4 2.89 12.01 1.88
CA SER A 4 2.94 11.87 0.43
C SER A 4 3.87 10.74 0.00
N PHE A 5 3.62 10.21 -1.20
CA PHE A 5 4.51 9.29 -1.89
C PHE A 5 4.68 9.76 -3.34
N SER A 6 5.92 9.90 -3.79
CA SER A 6 6.18 10.19 -5.19
C SER A 6 7.08 9.15 -5.84
N LEU A 7 6.89 9.00 -7.15
CA LEU A 7 7.69 8.13 -7.99
C LEU A 7 7.96 8.81 -9.34
N GLN A 8 9.11 8.50 -9.91
CA GLN A 8 9.50 8.95 -11.26
C GLN A 8 10.26 7.82 -11.95
N ASN A 9 10.09 7.73 -13.26
CA ASN A 9 10.71 6.73 -14.10
C ASN A 9 10.49 5.30 -13.59
N TYR A 10 9.26 4.98 -13.19
CA TYR A 10 8.93 3.65 -12.68
C TYR A 10 7.77 3.04 -13.46
N ARG A 11 8.00 1.90 -14.13
CA ARG A 11 7.02 1.15 -14.94
C ARG A 11 6.29 2.04 -15.95
N SER A 12 5.01 2.36 -15.75
CA SER A 12 4.24 3.23 -16.62
C SER A 12 4.31 4.71 -16.26
N PHE A 13 4.98 5.08 -15.17
CA PHE A 13 5.16 6.46 -14.74
C PHE A 13 6.50 7.00 -15.22
N LYS A 14 6.49 7.79 -16.28
CA LYS A 14 7.68 8.43 -16.86
C LYS A 14 8.08 9.64 -16.05
N GLU A 15 7.16 10.58 -15.91
CA GLU A 15 7.35 11.81 -15.17
C GLU A 15 7.05 11.63 -13.68
N ARG A 16 7.52 12.55 -12.84
CA ARG A 16 7.25 12.54 -11.40
C ARG A 16 5.75 12.67 -11.15
N GLN A 17 5.20 11.71 -10.40
CA GLN A 17 3.83 11.72 -9.92
C GLN A 17 3.82 11.68 -8.40
N VAL A 18 2.83 12.34 -7.77
CA VAL A 18 2.75 12.48 -6.32
C VAL A 18 1.37 12.05 -5.83
N LEU A 19 1.31 11.04 -5.00
CA LEU A 19 0.14 10.72 -4.18
C LEU A 19 0.20 11.61 -2.93
N ASN A 20 -0.48 12.75 -2.96
CA ASN A 20 -0.48 13.72 -1.87
C ASN A 20 -1.67 13.48 -0.95
N LEU A 21 -1.42 13.04 0.29
CA LEU A 21 -2.44 12.74 1.31
C LEU A 21 -2.58 13.88 2.34
N HIS A 22 -1.84 14.97 2.17
CA HIS A 22 -1.96 16.18 2.97
C HIS A 22 -3.23 16.93 2.61
N VAL A 23 -3.96 17.41 3.61
CA VAL A 23 -5.17 18.22 3.43
C VAL A 23 -4.76 19.70 3.36
N GLU A 24 -4.93 20.31 2.19
CA GLU A 24 -4.57 21.72 2.03
C GLU A 24 -5.70 22.66 2.47
N GLN A 25 -6.95 22.32 2.14
CA GLN A 25 -8.12 23.17 2.40
C GLN A 25 -9.40 22.35 2.60
N GLY A 26 -10.38 23.00 3.26
CA GLY A 26 -11.74 22.51 3.38
C GLY A 26 -12.10 21.94 4.76
N ASP A 27 -13.36 22.17 5.13
CA ASP A 27 -13.99 21.73 6.39
C ASP A 27 -14.90 20.51 6.20
N GLU A 28 -14.87 19.91 5.01
CA GLU A 28 -15.68 18.76 4.64
C GLU A 28 -15.21 17.52 5.40
N LEU A 29 -16.12 16.75 5.98
CA LEU A 29 -15.85 15.47 6.64
C LEU A 29 -14.60 15.53 7.55
N PRO A 30 -14.54 16.36 8.59
CA PRO A 30 -13.35 16.53 9.43
C PRO A 30 -12.93 15.23 10.13
N GLN A 31 -13.84 14.28 10.32
CA GLN A 31 -13.56 12.97 10.87
C GLN A 31 -12.62 12.13 9.97
N ASN A 32 -12.58 12.40 8.66
CA ASN A 32 -11.72 11.72 7.70
C ASN A 32 -10.26 12.19 7.80
N ILE A 33 -9.97 13.17 8.66
CA ILE A 33 -8.65 13.77 8.81
C ILE A 33 -8.01 13.30 10.12
N ALA A 34 -6.71 13.05 10.08
CA ALA A 34 -5.88 12.82 11.24
C ALA A 34 -4.75 13.86 11.32
N THR A 35 -4.28 14.16 12.52
CA THR A 35 -3.14 15.04 12.77
C THR A 35 -2.11 14.30 13.63
N PRO A 36 -1.35 13.36 13.04
CA PRO A 36 -0.44 12.48 13.79
C PRO A 36 0.83 13.19 14.27
N ASP A 37 1.18 14.32 13.68
CA ASP A 37 2.29 15.16 14.13
C ASP A 37 1.91 15.93 15.39
N LYS A 38 2.77 15.89 16.41
CA LYS A 38 2.48 16.47 17.73
C LYS A 38 2.60 17.98 17.77
N GLU A 39 3.49 18.54 16.94
CA GLU A 39 3.84 19.96 16.98
C GLU A 39 3.14 20.77 15.90
N LYS A 40 3.19 20.29 14.65
CA LYS A 40 2.72 21.03 13.47
C LYS A 40 1.27 20.77 13.13
N LYS A 41 0.70 19.68 13.69
CA LYS A 41 -0.68 19.26 13.42
C LYS A 41 -0.97 19.14 11.91
N ILE A 42 -0.03 18.53 11.16
CA ILE A 42 -0.17 18.30 9.73
C ILE A 42 -1.44 17.48 9.48
N PRO A 43 -2.45 18.04 8.79
CA PRO A 43 -3.69 17.33 8.51
C PRO A 43 -3.47 16.35 7.36
N ILE A 44 -3.80 15.07 7.59
CA ILE A 44 -3.60 13.97 6.63
C ILE A 44 -4.90 13.21 6.52
N VAL A 45 -5.31 12.83 5.31
CA VAL A 45 -6.48 11.99 5.09
C VAL A 45 -6.25 10.58 5.64
N ARG A 46 -7.27 10.04 6.32
CA ARG A 46 -7.25 8.68 6.88
C ARG A 46 -7.39 7.60 5.81
N THR A 47 -8.08 7.91 4.72
CA THR A 47 -8.29 6.97 3.60
C THR A 47 -8.04 7.65 2.27
N ALA A 48 -7.55 6.90 1.29
CA ALA A 48 -7.35 7.36 -0.08
C ALA A 48 -7.75 6.26 -1.07
N GLY A 49 -8.68 6.56 -1.97
CA GLY A 49 -9.15 5.67 -3.03
C GLY A 49 -8.54 6.04 -4.38
N ILE A 50 -7.93 5.07 -5.07
CA ILE A 50 -7.27 5.23 -6.36
C ILE A 50 -8.12 4.56 -7.42
N TYR A 51 -8.59 5.33 -8.39
CA TYR A 51 -9.49 4.93 -9.47
C TYR A 51 -8.80 5.03 -10.83
N GLY A 52 -9.37 4.40 -11.83
CA GLY A 52 -8.87 4.44 -13.19
C GLY A 52 -9.27 3.20 -13.99
N ALA A 53 -9.13 3.24 -15.30
CA ALA A 53 -9.36 2.12 -16.18
C ALA A 53 -8.44 0.93 -15.89
N ASN A 54 -8.76 -0.25 -16.43
CA ASN A 54 -7.83 -1.39 -16.40
C ASN A 54 -6.54 -1.00 -17.13
N ALA A 55 -5.41 -1.43 -16.59
CA ALA A 55 -4.06 -1.12 -17.09
C ALA A 55 -3.67 0.38 -17.09
N SER A 56 -4.42 1.27 -16.41
CA SER A 56 -4.07 2.70 -16.32
C SER A 56 -2.78 2.96 -15.51
N GLY A 57 -2.43 2.07 -14.56
CA GLY A 57 -1.24 2.22 -13.72
C GLY A 57 -1.51 2.21 -12.22
N LYS A 58 -2.75 2.04 -11.74
CA LYS A 58 -3.10 1.97 -10.31
C LYS A 58 -2.21 0.99 -9.54
N SER A 59 -2.13 -0.26 -10.00
CA SER A 59 -1.27 -1.28 -9.39
C SER A 59 0.21 -0.94 -9.51
N ASN A 60 0.66 -0.21 -10.54
CA ASN A 60 2.05 0.23 -10.66
C ASN A 60 2.40 1.28 -9.60
N LEU A 61 1.48 2.20 -9.26
CA LEU A 61 1.66 3.15 -8.16
C LEU A 61 1.87 2.41 -6.83
N LEU A 62 0.98 1.46 -6.51
CA LEU A 62 1.06 0.68 -5.27
C LEU A 62 2.29 -0.26 -5.25
N ARG A 63 2.69 -0.80 -6.41
CA ARG A 63 3.96 -1.54 -6.55
C ARG A 63 5.17 -0.65 -6.33
N GLY A 64 5.14 0.61 -6.76
CA GLY A 64 6.18 1.59 -6.46
C GLY A 64 6.37 1.75 -4.94
N MET A 65 5.27 1.87 -4.18
CA MET A 65 5.33 1.91 -2.72
C MET A 65 5.94 0.61 -2.14
N GLN A 66 5.55 -0.56 -2.66
CA GLN A 66 6.12 -1.84 -2.23
C GLN A 66 7.62 -1.94 -2.55
N SER A 67 8.05 -1.53 -3.74
CA SER A 67 9.44 -1.57 -4.16
C SER A 67 10.31 -0.65 -3.30
N ALA A 68 9.85 0.58 -3.05
CA ALA A 68 10.52 1.52 -2.16
C ALA A 68 10.68 0.92 -0.74
N LEU A 69 9.59 0.38 -0.18
CA LEU A 69 9.61 -0.24 1.13
C LEU A 69 10.56 -1.45 1.19
N SER A 70 10.52 -2.31 0.16
CA SER A 70 11.36 -3.51 0.08
C SER A 70 12.86 -3.16 0.02
N LEU A 71 13.23 -2.10 -0.69
CA LEU A 71 14.61 -1.60 -0.73
C LEU A 71 15.05 -1.01 0.61
N ILE A 72 14.21 -0.21 1.25
CA ILE A 72 14.45 0.33 2.60
C ILE A 72 14.71 -0.81 3.59
N LEU A 73 13.90 -1.86 3.55
CA LEU A 73 13.97 -2.96 4.51
C LEU A 73 15.08 -3.97 4.20
N GLY A 74 15.40 -4.19 2.94
CA GLY A 74 16.17 -5.35 2.51
C GLY A 74 17.51 -5.06 1.84
N SER A 75 17.81 -3.83 1.39
CA SER A 75 19.01 -3.57 0.60
C SER A 75 20.33 -3.82 1.37
N HIS A 76 20.34 -3.75 2.71
CA HIS A 76 21.51 -4.11 3.52
C HIS A 76 21.97 -5.58 3.36
N LYS A 77 21.12 -6.45 2.81
CA LYS A 77 21.40 -7.87 2.57
C LYS A 77 22.03 -8.14 1.19
N LEU A 78 22.10 -7.11 0.33
CA LEU A 78 22.66 -7.25 -1.01
C LEU A 78 24.18 -7.43 -0.95
N ASP A 79 24.68 -8.38 -1.72
CA ASP A 79 26.12 -8.55 -1.94
C ASP A 79 26.63 -7.52 -2.95
N ARG A 80 27.95 -7.30 -2.97
CA ARG A 80 28.61 -6.30 -3.84
C ARG A 80 28.28 -6.43 -5.33
N ASN A 81 28.07 -7.65 -5.81
CA ASN A 81 27.83 -7.95 -7.22
C ASN A 81 26.35 -8.23 -7.53
N SER A 82 25.47 -8.13 -6.53
CA SER A 82 24.03 -8.30 -6.73
C SER A 82 23.44 -7.08 -7.40
N ASP A 83 22.55 -7.32 -8.36
CA ASP A 83 21.70 -6.27 -8.90
C ASP A 83 20.73 -5.78 -7.85
N ILE A 84 20.36 -4.51 -7.93
CA ILE A 84 19.31 -3.95 -7.08
C ILE A 84 17.96 -4.47 -7.60
N PRO A 85 17.18 -5.19 -6.78
CA PRO A 85 15.88 -5.68 -7.20
C PRO A 85 14.91 -4.50 -7.42
N TYR A 86 13.85 -4.76 -8.19
CA TYR A 86 12.79 -3.77 -8.47
C TYR A 86 13.25 -2.57 -9.31
N TYR A 87 14.36 -2.67 -10.04
CA TYR A 87 14.72 -1.69 -11.05
C TYR A 87 13.88 -1.94 -12.30
N GLU A 88 12.79 -1.18 -12.41
CA GLU A 88 11.80 -1.30 -13.48
C GLU A 88 11.50 0.08 -14.08
N PRO A 89 12.46 0.68 -14.79
CA PRO A 89 12.29 2.01 -15.38
C PRO A 89 11.23 2.00 -16.50
N PHE A 90 10.73 3.18 -16.88
CA PHE A 90 9.85 3.35 -18.02
C PHE A 90 10.57 2.96 -19.31
N GLN A 91 10.05 1.94 -20.01
CA GLN A 91 10.72 1.28 -21.14
C GLN A 91 10.37 1.86 -22.52
N LEU A 92 9.34 2.71 -22.63
CA LEU A 92 8.84 3.20 -23.90
C LEU A 92 9.55 4.49 -24.36
N ASP A 93 10.66 4.85 -23.74
CA ASP A 93 11.52 5.99 -24.11
C ASP A 93 12.98 5.64 -23.84
N ASP A 94 13.85 5.78 -24.86
CA ASP A 94 15.27 5.45 -24.79
C ASP A 94 16.03 6.24 -23.71
N LYS A 95 15.56 7.45 -23.36
CA LYS A 95 16.18 8.28 -22.34
C LYS A 95 15.90 7.80 -20.92
N THR A 96 14.77 7.12 -20.73
CA THR A 96 14.32 6.67 -19.42
C THR A 96 14.64 5.21 -19.13
N SER A 97 14.75 4.38 -20.18
CA SER A 97 14.94 2.93 -20.05
C SER A 97 16.19 2.51 -19.27
N ASN A 98 17.21 3.37 -19.21
CA ASN A 98 18.44 3.15 -18.44
C ASN A 98 18.70 4.27 -17.40
N ALA A 99 17.74 5.16 -17.19
CA ALA A 99 17.84 6.24 -16.21
C ALA A 99 17.45 5.75 -14.81
N PRO A 100 17.88 6.43 -13.74
CA PRO A 100 17.48 6.06 -12.38
C PRO A 100 15.97 6.08 -12.20
N VAL A 101 15.49 5.12 -11.42
CA VAL A 101 14.16 5.16 -10.79
C VAL A 101 14.27 6.00 -9.53
N GLU A 102 13.29 6.86 -9.27
CA GLU A 102 13.28 7.75 -8.12
C GLU A 102 12.05 7.53 -7.27
N PHE A 103 12.22 7.50 -5.94
CA PHE A 103 11.16 7.47 -4.95
C PHE A 103 11.38 8.54 -3.88
N GLU A 104 10.28 9.14 -3.42
CA GLU A 104 10.30 10.01 -2.25
C GLU A 104 9.07 9.75 -1.38
N LEU A 105 9.28 9.72 -0.07
CA LEU A 105 8.25 9.52 0.94
C LEU A 105 8.32 10.65 1.97
N ASP A 106 7.19 11.31 2.21
CA ASP A 106 6.95 12.14 3.38
C ASP A 106 6.06 11.40 4.36
N PHE A 107 6.46 11.33 5.63
CA PHE A 107 5.74 10.50 6.60
C PHE A 107 5.97 10.96 8.04
N VAL A 108 5.06 10.56 8.94
CA VAL A 108 5.15 10.83 10.38
C VAL A 108 5.50 9.56 11.13
N VAL A 109 6.57 9.62 11.93
CA VAL A 109 7.02 8.57 12.86
C VAL A 109 7.20 9.17 14.24
N ASN A 110 6.60 8.55 15.25
CA ASN A 110 6.66 8.99 16.65
C ASN A 110 6.28 10.47 16.89
N GLY A 111 5.40 11.00 15.99
CA GLY A 111 4.96 12.39 16.03
C GLY A 111 5.95 13.37 15.42
N LEU A 112 6.96 12.92 14.66
CA LEU A 112 7.91 13.74 13.91
C LEU A 112 7.75 13.50 12.41
N HIS A 113 7.80 14.58 11.62
CA HIS A 113 7.74 14.54 10.17
C HIS A 113 9.13 14.29 9.58
N PHE A 114 9.23 13.30 8.69
CA PHE A 114 10.43 12.93 7.92
C PHE A 114 10.16 12.98 6.44
N ARG A 115 11.21 13.31 5.65
CA ARG A 115 11.26 13.17 4.21
C ARG A 115 12.42 12.26 3.83
N TYR A 116 12.13 11.23 3.06
CA TYR A 116 13.13 10.30 2.57
C TYR A 116 13.05 10.16 1.06
N ALA A 117 14.12 10.50 0.37
CA ALA A 117 14.23 10.43 -1.09
C ALA A 117 15.43 9.59 -1.51
N PHE A 118 15.27 8.76 -2.53
CA PHE A 118 16.37 8.04 -3.14
C PHE A 118 16.14 7.74 -4.62
N ALA A 119 17.24 7.62 -5.36
CA ALA A 119 17.27 7.25 -6.77
C ALA A 119 18.29 6.12 -6.98
N TYR A 120 17.98 5.20 -7.90
CA TYR A 120 18.82 4.03 -8.13
C TYR A 120 18.72 3.50 -9.56
N THR A 121 19.77 2.81 -9.99
CA THR A 121 19.80 1.95 -11.17
C THR A 121 19.81 0.48 -10.74
N ASP A 122 19.93 -0.43 -11.68
CA ASP A 122 20.12 -1.86 -11.38
C ASP A 122 21.40 -2.15 -10.57
N LYS A 123 22.41 -1.28 -10.59
CA LYS A 123 23.74 -1.51 -10.01
C LYS A 123 24.05 -0.68 -8.77
N GLU A 124 23.51 0.51 -8.67
CA GLU A 124 23.93 1.45 -7.63
C GLU A 124 22.82 2.44 -7.23
N ILE A 125 22.92 2.90 -5.99
CA ILE A 125 22.17 4.05 -5.51
C ILE A 125 22.84 5.31 -6.03
N THR A 126 22.12 6.11 -6.80
CA THR A 126 22.63 7.34 -7.42
C THR A 126 22.41 8.58 -6.56
N PHE A 127 21.37 8.53 -5.71
CA PHE A 127 21.05 9.58 -4.75
C PHE A 127 20.34 8.97 -3.54
N GLU A 128 20.59 9.51 -2.35
CA GLU A 128 19.85 9.17 -1.12
C GLU A 128 19.91 10.32 -0.14
N GLU A 129 18.76 10.74 0.39
CA GLU A 129 18.66 11.82 1.35
C GLU A 129 17.57 11.55 2.36
N LEU A 130 17.89 11.71 3.63
CA LEU A 130 16.92 11.69 4.73
C LEU A 130 16.95 13.03 5.44
N GLY A 131 15.80 13.69 5.46
CA GLY A 131 15.51 14.90 6.21
C GLY A 131 14.43 14.68 7.25
N PHE A 132 14.36 15.59 8.20
CA PHE A 132 13.25 15.67 9.14
C PHE A 132 12.94 17.13 9.46
N TYR A 133 11.78 17.37 10.00
CA TYR A 133 11.31 18.72 10.31
C TYR A 133 11.18 18.91 11.83
N PRO A 134 12.25 19.36 12.52
CA PRO A 134 12.16 19.68 13.95
C PRO A 134 11.34 20.95 14.20
N SER A 135 11.16 21.77 13.20
CA SER A 135 10.33 22.99 13.16
C SER A 135 9.74 23.11 11.75
N ASN A 136 9.40 24.33 11.30
CA ASN A 136 8.94 24.55 9.92
C ASN A 136 10.08 24.50 8.87
N LYS A 137 11.33 24.30 9.30
CA LYS A 137 12.47 24.15 8.40
C LYS A 137 12.95 22.70 8.44
N GLU A 138 13.21 22.17 7.25
CA GLU A 138 13.85 20.87 7.10
C GLU A 138 15.29 20.89 7.63
N ALA A 139 15.66 19.86 8.35
CA ALA A 139 17.01 19.57 8.79
C ALA A 139 17.46 18.25 8.16
N ILE A 140 18.53 18.30 7.35
CA ILE A 140 19.06 17.10 6.69
C ILE A 140 19.83 16.26 7.72
N LEU A 141 19.47 14.97 7.81
CA LEU A 141 20.20 13.98 8.58
C LEU A 141 21.43 13.48 7.83
N TYR A 142 21.26 13.17 6.55
CA TYR A 142 22.36 12.87 5.63
C TYR A 142 21.93 13.03 4.18
N THR A 143 22.94 13.26 3.32
CA THR A 143 22.80 13.20 1.86
C THR A 143 23.95 12.38 1.29
N ARG A 144 23.64 11.51 0.34
CA ARG A 144 24.58 10.68 -0.39
C ARG A 144 24.36 10.83 -1.90
N ARG A 145 25.44 10.90 -2.65
CA ARG A 145 25.42 10.95 -4.11
C ARG A 145 26.17 9.76 -4.71
N LYS A 146 25.94 9.52 -5.99
CA LYS A 146 26.62 8.48 -6.77
C LYS A 146 28.12 8.48 -6.54
N GLY A 147 28.69 7.28 -6.29
CA GLY A 147 30.12 7.08 -6.12
C GLY A 147 30.67 7.51 -4.76
N GLU A 148 29.92 8.18 -3.90
CA GLU A 148 30.35 8.57 -2.56
C GLU A 148 30.42 7.39 -1.60
N ASN A 149 31.51 7.31 -0.86
CA ASN A 149 31.69 6.40 0.27
C ASN A 149 31.38 7.09 1.60
N ILE A 150 31.50 6.36 2.72
CA ILE A 150 31.17 6.87 4.06
C ILE A 150 31.99 8.11 4.49
N ASP A 151 33.16 8.32 3.91
CA ASP A 151 33.99 9.50 4.22
C ASP A 151 33.53 10.76 3.47
N GLN A 152 32.79 10.59 2.40
CA GLN A 152 32.35 11.64 1.47
C GLN A 152 30.90 12.05 1.67
N ILE A 153 30.03 11.15 2.19
CA ILE A 153 28.61 11.50 2.42
C ILE A 153 28.50 12.68 3.40
N MET A 154 27.56 13.56 3.11
CA MET A 154 27.24 14.67 4.00
C MET A 154 26.39 14.20 5.17
N LEU A 155 26.90 14.34 6.40
CA LEU A 155 26.15 14.05 7.64
C LEU A 155 25.69 15.36 8.27
N GLY A 156 24.40 15.44 8.62
CA GLY A 156 23.82 16.56 9.35
C GLY A 156 24.24 16.60 10.83
N GLY A 157 23.92 17.71 11.51
CA GLY A 157 24.36 17.97 12.87
C GLY A 157 24.03 16.89 13.90
N LEU A 158 22.89 16.21 13.76
CA LEU A 158 22.49 15.11 14.65
C LEU A 158 23.32 13.83 14.46
N LEU A 159 23.92 13.64 13.29
CA LEU A 159 24.73 12.46 12.98
C LEU A 159 26.25 12.77 13.02
N LYS A 160 26.64 14.06 13.03
CA LYS A 160 28.07 14.46 13.13
C LYS A 160 28.68 14.17 14.50
N GLY A 161 29.89 13.68 14.49
CA GLY A 161 30.83 13.74 15.64
C GLY A 161 30.59 12.78 16.80
N LYS A 162 29.54 12.01 16.83
CA LYS A 162 29.22 11.13 17.98
C LYS A 162 29.14 9.63 17.68
N ARG A 163 29.36 9.20 16.42
CA ARG A 163 29.07 7.82 16.03
C ARG A 163 30.08 7.27 15.04
N ARG A 164 30.21 5.93 15.09
CA ARG A 164 31.03 5.17 14.17
C ARG A 164 30.54 5.37 12.74
N LYS A 165 31.45 5.65 11.82
CA LYS A 165 31.16 5.63 10.38
C LYS A 165 30.81 4.22 9.97
N ILE A 166 29.61 4.04 9.40
CA ILE A 166 29.10 2.74 8.97
C ILE A 166 29.31 2.61 7.46
N ALA A 167 30.19 1.67 7.07
CA ALA A 167 30.45 1.41 5.66
C ALA A 167 29.24 0.74 4.99
N PHE A 168 29.02 1.04 3.73
CA PHE A 168 27.95 0.51 2.89
C PHE A 168 28.49 0.18 1.48
N LEU A 169 27.76 -0.67 0.75
CA LEU A 169 28.06 -0.97 -0.64
C LEU A 169 27.31 0.02 -1.59
N PRO A 170 27.78 0.20 -2.84
CA PRO A 170 27.13 1.07 -3.81
C PRO A 170 25.65 0.77 -4.05
N ASN A 171 25.28 -0.50 -4.01
CA ASN A 171 23.91 -1.02 -4.23
C ASN A 171 23.03 -1.10 -2.96
N GLN A 172 23.50 -0.59 -1.82
CA GLN A 172 22.77 -0.62 -0.55
C GLN A 172 22.33 0.80 -0.18
N LEU A 173 21.12 0.98 0.31
CA LEU A 173 20.68 2.23 0.96
C LEU A 173 21.38 2.41 2.30
N TYR A 174 21.92 3.58 2.56
CA TYR A 174 22.60 3.91 3.82
C TYR A 174 21.67 3.76 5.03
N LEU A 175 20.39 4.18 4.89
CA LEU A 175 19.38 3.97 5.92
C LEU A 175 19.27 2.49 6.31
N SER A 176 19.17 1.61 5.30
CA SER A 176 19.01 0.17 5.51
C SER A 176 20.21 -0.42 6.26
N VAL A 177 21.43 -0.03 5.86
CA VAL A 177 22.67 -0.53 6.49
C VAL A 177 22.85 0.06 7.89
N ALA A 178 22.68 1.38 8.05
CA ALA A 178 22.92 2.06 9.31
C ALA A 178 21.91 1.65 10.41
N ALA A 179 20.67 1.35 10.04
CA ALA A 179 19.67 0.86 10.96
C ALA A 179 19.94 -0.56 11.48
N ASN A 180 20.63 -1.38 10.66
CA ASN A 180 20.88 -2.80 10.96
C ASN A 180 22.33 -3.07 11.42
N THR A 181 23.12 -2.03 11.70
CA THR A 181 24.50 -2.16 12.18
C THR A 181 24.61 -1.75 13.63
N GLU A 182 25.34 -2.53 14.43
CA GLU A 182 25.62 -2.21 15.83
C GLU A 182 26.34 -0.85 15.97
N GLY A 183 25.84 -0.02 16.88
CA GLY A 183 26.32 1.37 17.06
C GLY A 183 25.73 2.38 16.07
N GLY A 184 24.77 1.97 15.27
CA GLY A 184 23.99 2.84 14.40
C GLY A 184 23.17 3.92 15.13
N SER A 185 22.60 4.85 14.37
CA SER A 185 21.79 5.92 14.95
C SER A 185 20.40 5.43 15.34
N GLN A 186 19.95 5.73 16.57
CA GLN A 186 18.59 5.42 17.03
C GLN A 186 17.54 6.04 16.10
N VAL A 187 17.75 7.27 15.63
CA VAL A 187 16.83 7.93 14.69
C VAL A 187 16.72 7.17 13.37
N LEU A 188 17.84 6.69 12.81
CA LEU A 188 17.82 5.89 11.58
C LEU A 188 17.14 4.53 11.81
N TYR A 189 17.38 3.91 12.95
CA TYR A 189 16.68 2.70 13.36
C TYR A 189 15.17 2.92 13.49
N ASP A 190 14.74 4.01 14.13
CA ASP A 190 13.33 4.32 14.34
C ASP A 190 12.61 4.54 13.00
N VAL A 191 13.23 5.23 12.04
CA VAL A 191 12.70 5.40 10.68
C VAL A 191 12.58 4.07 9.94
N TRP A 192 13.65 3.27 9.94
CA TRP A 192 13.65 1.94 9.31
C TRP A 192 12.63 1.01 9.96
N ASN A 193 12.59 0.99 11.29
CA ASN A 193 11.67 0.16 12.06
C ASN A 193 10.20 0.54 11.83
N ALA A 194 9.92 1.84 11.64
CA ALA A 194 8.60 2.30 11.25
C ALA A 194 8.19 1.80 9.85
N ALA A 195 9.12 1.82 8.89
CA ALA A 195 8.88 1.24 7.58
C ALA A 195 8.56 -0.27 7.68
N ASN A 196 9.29 -1.00 8.55
CA ASN A 196 9.11 -2.44 8.75
C ASN A 196 7.79 -2.82 9.44
N HIS A 197 7.39 -2.03 10.43
CA HIS A 197 6.27 -2.42 11.29
C HIS A 197 4.97 -1.65 11.06
N ASN A 198 5.03 -0.48 10.43
CA ASN A 198 3.86 0.41 10.31
C ASN A 198 3.21 0.40 8.93
N VAL A 199 3.75 -0.32 7.95
CA VAL A 199 3.18 -0.39 6.60
C VAL A 199 2.92 -1.85 6.23
N SER A 200 1.73 -2.14 5.74
CA SER A 200 1.33 -3.44 5.20
C SER A 200 0.77 -3.24 3.80
N ILE A 201 1.36 -3.90 2.80
CA ILE A 201 0.97 -3.75 1.39
C ILE A 201 0.47 -5.09 0.86
N ASN A 202 -0.75 -5.08 0.33
CA ASN A 202 -1.45 -6.22 -0.24
C ASN A 202 -1.72 -5.93 -1.73
N LEU A 203 -1.02 -6.60 -2.63
CA LEU A 203 -1.11 -6.39 -4.08
C LEU A 203 -1.73 -7.57 -4.81
N ASN A 204 -2.19 -7.31 -6.04
CA ASN A 204 -2.72 -8.31 -6.97
C ASN A 204 -3.86 -9.15 -6.36
N GLY A 205 -4.68 -8.56 -5.54
CA GLY A 205 -5.77 -9.27 -4.86
C GLY A 205 -5.31 -10.23 -3.76
N VAL A 206 -4.01 -10.38 -3.49
CA VAL A 206 -3.49 -11.23 -2.42
C VAL A 206 -3.49 -10.47 -1.10
N ILE A 207 -4.15 -11.02 -0.09
CA ILE A 207 -4.16 -10.48 1.28
C ILE A 207 -3.16 -11.25 2.12
N GLN A 208 -2.25 -10.54 2.79
CA GLN A 208 -1.26 -11.16 3.69
C GLN A 208 -1.96 -11.86 4.85
N ALA A 209 -1.62 -13.12 5.09
CA ALA A 209 -2.25 -13.94 6.11
C ALA A 209 -1.71 -13.68 7.52
N TRP A 210 -0.45 -13.21 7.66
CA TRP A 210 0.20 -13.08 8.97
C TRP A 210 -0.57 -12.24 10.00
N PRO A 211 -1.28 -11.12 9.66
CA PRO A 211 -2.04 -10.38 10.66
C PRO A 211 -3.25 -11.19 11.17
N CYS A 212 -3.91 -11.92 10.27
CA CYS A 212 -4.99 -12.85 10.64
C CYS A 212 -4.44 -14.00 11.50
N ASN A 213 -3.30 -14.57 11.12
CA ASN A 213 -2.64 -15.65 11.85
C ASN A 213 -2.27 -15.27 13.29
N LEU A 214 -1.89 -14.03 13.54
CA LEU A 214 -1.64 -13.55 14.91
C LEU A 214 -2.91 -13.59 15.77
N LEU A 215 -4.07 -13.32 15.18
CA LEU A 215 -5.35 -13.39 15.87
C LEU A 215 -5.83 -14.86 16.00
N LEU A 216 -5.67 -15.66 14.96
CA LEU A 216 -6.05 -17.08 14.99
C LEU A 216 -5.27 -17.88 16.04
N GLY A 217 -4.10 -17.42 16.42
CA GLY A 217 -3.23 -18.08 17.41
C GLY A 217 -3.72 -17.99 18.86
N SER A 218 -4.79 -17.25 19.17
CA SER A 218 -5.32 -17.14 20.54
C SER A 218 -6.86 -17.11 20.57
N PRO A 219 -7.49 -17.62 21.64
CA PRO A 219 -8.97 -17.57 21.77
C PRO A 219 -9.53 -16.14 21.70
N GLU A 220 -8.85 -15.15 22.32
CA GLU A 220 -9.27 -13.75 22.29
C GLU A 220 -9.16 -13.16 20.86
N GLY A 221 -8.13 -13.55 20.12
CA GLY A 221 -7.97 -13.15 18.73
C GLY A 221 -9.03 -13.74 17.81
N GLN A 222 -9.33 -15.04 17.98
CA GLN A 222 -10.41 -15.72 17.26
C GLN A 222 -11.76 -15.05 17.52
N GLN A 223 -12.03 -14.67 18.76
CA GLN A 223 -13.26 -13.94 19.11
C GLN A 223 -13.34 -12.57 18.42
N LYS A 224 -12.23 -11.85 18.30
CA LYS A 224 -12.19 -10.57 17.55
C LYS A 224 -12.50 -10.79 16.07
N LEU A 225 -11.88 -11.79 15.43
CA LEU A 225 -12.19 -12.13 14.03
C LEU A 225 -13.67 -12.50 13.86
N LEU A 226 -14.23 -13.26 14.80
CA LEU A 226 -15.63 -13.63 14.78
C LEU A 226 -16.56 -12.42 14.89
N TYR A 227 -16.21 -11.40 15.68
CA TYR A 227 -16.98 -10.14 15.72
C TYR A 227 -16.99 -9.43 14.35
N PHE A 228 -15.85 -9.38 13.66
CA PHE A 228 -15.79 -8.81 12.30
C PHE A 228 -16.70 -9.60 11.35
N LEU A 229 -16.62 -10.92 11.33
CA LEU A 229 -17.43 -11.78 10.47
C LEU A 229 -18.92 -11.60 10.73
N LYS A 230 -19.33 -11.50 11.99
CA LYS A 230 -20.74 -11.25 12.38
C LYS A 230 -21.22 -9.88 12.00
N ALA A 231 -20.37 -8.84 12.16
CA ALA A 231 -20.69 -7.46 11.84
C ALA A 231 -21.05 -7.27 10.35
N VAL A 232 -20.52 -8.11 9.48
CA VAL A 232 -20.76 -8.05 8.03
C VAL A 232 -21.75 -9.10 7.53
N GLY A 233 -22.42 -9.82 8.43
CA GLY A 233 -23.51 -10.70 8.07
C GLY A 233 -23.11 -11.97 7.31
N THR A 234 -21.91 -12.53 7.56
CA THR A 234 -21.45 -13.77 6.90
C THR A 234 -22.26 -15.03 7.29
N GLY A 235 -23.04 -14.97 8.37
CA GLY A 235 -23.73 -16.14 8.93
C GLY A 235 -22.80 -17.07 9.70
N ILE A 236 -21.52 -16.74 9.86
CA ILE A 236 -20.55 -17.53 10.63
C ILE A 236 -20.74 -17.22 12.12
N ASP A 237 -21.11 -18.23 12.90
CA ASP A 237 -21.37 -18.11 14.32
C ASP A 237 -20.20 -18.53 15.22
N ALA A 238 -19.30 -19.37 14.70
CA ALA A 238 -18.14 -19.85 15.43
C ALA A 238 -16.94 -20.10 14.50
N LEU A 239 -15.74 -20.10 15.07
CA LEU A 239 -14.51 -20.52 14.39
C LEU A 239 -13.91 -21.71 15.15
N SER A 240 -13.50 -22.75 14.42
CA SER A 240 -12.66 -23.84 14.91
C SER A 240 -11.31 -23.74 14.21
N VAL A 241 -10.25 -23.59 14.99
CA VAL A 241 -8.90 -23.29 14.48
C VAL A 241 -7.93 -24.35 14.97
N GLU A 242 -7.25 -24.98 14.04
CA GLU A 242 -6.18 -25.96 14.30
C GLU A 242 -4.88 -25.47 13.67
N LYS A 243 -3.77 -25.56 14.40
CA LYS A 243 -2.46 -25.22 13.84
C LYS A 243 -1.97 -26.40 13.01
N ASN A 244 -1.60 -26.13 11.75
CA ASN A 244 -1.00 -27.15 10.90
C ASN A 244 0.44 -27.48 11.34
N ASP A 245 0.90 -28.66 11.00
CA ASP A 245 2.30 -29.08 11.22
C ASP A 245 3.23 -28.29 10.30
N GLU A 246 4.00 -27.38 10.89
CA GLU A 246 4.94 -26.50 10.15
C GLU A 246 6.04 -27.31 9.46
N GLN A 247 6.49 -28.44 10.05
CA GLN A 247 7.55 -29.27 9.46
C GLN A 247 7.04 -30.02 8.23
N LEU A 248 5.83 -30.56 8.32
CA LEU A 248 5.17 -31.21 7.19
C LEU A 248 4.93 -30.24 6.04
N LEU A 249 4.37 -29.06 6.33
CA LEU A 249 4.15 -28.02 5.32
C LEU A 249 5.48 -27.58 4.67
N ALA A 250 6.54 -27.35 5.47
CA ALA A 250 7.84 -26.96 4.95
C ALA A 250 8.44 -28.03 4.04
N ALA A 251 8.25 -29.30 4.36
CA ALA A 251 8.69 -30.43 3.53
C ALA A 251 7.90 -30.52 2.21
N MET A 252 6.58 -30.29 2.24
CA MET A 252 5.73 -30.31 1.04
C MET A 252 6.12 -29.23 0.01
N TYR A 253 6.56 -28.06 0.46
CA TYR A 253 6.88 -26.92 -0.39
C TYR A 253 8.36 -26.59 -0.49
N GLN A 254 9.25 -27.54 -0.13
CA GLN A 254 10.71 -27.33 -0.12
C GLN A 254 11.32 -27.00 -1.50
N SER A 255 10.67 -27.41 -2.59
CA SER A 255 11.13 -27.16 -3.97
C SER A 255 10.83 -25.73 -4.47
N LEU A 256 10.00 -24.97 -3.76
CA LEU A 256 9.65 -23.61 -4.14
C LEU A 256 10.77 -22.61 -3.73
N PRO A 257 10.89 -21.49 -4.46
CA PRO A 257 11.75 -20.37 -4.06
C PRO A 257 11.43 -19.92 -2.61
N PRO A 258 12.43 -19.52 -1.81
CA PRO A 258 12.24 -19.19 -0.39
C PRO A 258 11.14 -18.16 -0.13
N SER A 259 11.00 -17.14 -0.99
CA SER A 259 9.97 -16.10 -0.89
C SER A 259 8.55 -16.64 -1.10
N GLU A 260 8.35 -17.47 -2.12
CA GLU A 260 7.05 -18.09 -2.41
C GLU A 260 6.67 -19.09 -1.33
N ARG A 261 7.64 -19.92 -0.91
CA ARG A 261 7.45 -20.88 0.19
C ARG A 261 7.00 -20.18 1.46
N MET A 262 7.61 -19.05 1.82
CA MET A 262 7.24 -18.31 3.02
C MET A 262 5.79 -17.82 2.97
N LEU A 263 5.34 -17.30 1.83
CA LEU A 263 3.94 -16.86 1.64
C LEU A 263 2.96 -18.03 1.77
N ILE A 264 3.28 -19.20 1.18
CA ILE A 264 2.42 -20.39 1.26
C ILE A 264 2.36 -20.94 2.67
N LEU A 265 3.50 -21.00 3.37
CA LEU A 265 3.55 -21.44 4.76
C LEU A 265 2.74 -20.54 5.67
N ASP A 266 2.83 -19.22 5.46
CA ASP A 266 2.03 -18.27 6.23
C ASP A 266 0.54 -18.42 5.93
N ALA A 267 0.15 -18.54 4.66
CA ALA A 267 -1.24 -18.72 4.26
C ALA A 267 -1.86 -20.03 4.79
N ASN A 268 -1.05 -21.07 4.99
CA ASN A 268 -1.50 -22.39 5.46
C ASN A 268 -1.12 -22.67 6.92
N LYS A 269 -0.78 -21.67 7.71
CA LYS A 269 -0.37 -21.85 9.10
C LYS A 269 -1.47 -22.44 9.98
N TYR A 270 -2.72 -22.10 9.73
CA TYR A 270 -3.88 -22.59 10.44
C TYR A 270 -4.89 -23.21 9.48
N LYS A 271 -5.48 -24.33 9.91
CA LYS A 271 -6.70 -24.87 9.35
C LYS A 271 -7.88 -24.23 10.08
N VAL A 272 -8.72 -23.52 9.32
CA VAL A 272 -9.89 -22.81 9.87
C VAL A 272 -11.16 -23.48 9.37
N ARG A 273 -12.08 -23.77 10.29
CA ARG A 273 -13.45 -24.20 9.99
C ARG A 273 -14.44 -23.18 10.54
N CYS A 274 -15.45 -22.89 9.75
CA CYS A 274 -16.52 -21.94 10.06
C CYS A 274 -17.76 -22.70 10.54
N GLY A 275 -18.28 -22.30 11.70
CA GLY A 275 -19.45 -22.91 12.31
C GLY A 275 -20.72 -22.12 11.98
N HIS A 276 -21.73 -22.83 11.52
CA HIS A 276 -23.09 -22.33 11.26
C HIS A 276 -24.11 -23.10 12.10
N ARG A 277 -25.23 -22.45 12.46
CA ARG A 277 -26.30 -23.10 13.17
C ARG A 277 -27.23 -23.83 12.19
N ASP A 278 -27.52 -25.10 12.47
CA ASP A 278 -28.53 -25.84 11.74
C ASP A 278 -29.97 -25.44 12.17
N SER A 279 -30.98 -26.08 11.59
CA SER A 279 -32.39 -25.83 11.90
C SER A 279 -32.80 -26.17 13.35
N LYS A 280 -31.96 -26.90 14.08
CA LYS A 280 -32.15 -27.27 15.49
C LYS A 280 -31.34 -26.38 16.43
N GLY A 281 -30.51 -25.46 15.87
CA GLY A 281 -29.61 -24.57 16.61
C GLY A 281 -28.28 -25.23 16.97
N GLU A 282 -27.99 -26.44 16.47
CA GLU A 282 -26.71 -27.11 16.67
C GLU A 282 -25.63 -26.54 15.74
N MET A 283 -24.37 -26.60 16.18
CA MET A 283 -23.24 -26.04 15.42
C MET A 283 -22.69 -27.07 14.42
N VAL A 284 -22.75 -26.74 13.13
CA VAL A 284 -22.16 -27.51 12.03
C VAL A 284 -20.95 -26.75 11.48
N TYR A 285 -19.81 -27.44 11.33
CA TYR A 285 -18.56 -26.83 10.88
C TYR A 285 -18.20 -27.21 9.46
N PHE A 286 -17.89 -26.21 8.62
CA PHE A 286 -17.41 -26.37 7.26
C PHE A 286 -15.98 -25.85 7.15
N ASP A 287 -15.14 -26.45 6.31
CA ASP A 287 -13.82 -25.93 6.03
C ASP A 287 -13.94 -24.55 5.35
N LEU A 288 -13.02 -23.62 5.65
CA LEU A 288 -13.00 -22.26 5.08
C LEU A 288 -13.04 -22.26 3.54
N ALA A 289 -12.50 -23.28 2.90
CA ALA A 289 -12.54 -23.45 1.44
C ALA A 289 -13.96 -23.69 0.89
N ASN A 290 -14.92 -24.09 1.74
CA ASN A 290 -16.34 -24.29 1.38
C ASN A 290 -17.17 -23.02 1.59
N GLU A 291 -16.60 -21.98 2.19
CA GLU A 291 -17.23 -20.67 2.32
C GLU A 291 -17.19 -19.91 1.00
N SER A 292 -17.98 -18.83 0.91
CA SER A 292 -17.89 -17.93 -0.22
C SER A 292 -16.48 -17.30 -0.30
N MET A 293 -16.00 -17.02 -1.52
CA MET A 293 -14.73 -16.32 -1.70
C MET A 293 -14.71 -14.98 -0.94
N GLY A 294 -15.85 -14.29 -0.86
CA GLY A 294 -16.00 -13.05 -0.11
C GLY A 294 -15.77 -13.24 1.39
N SER A 295 -16.38 -14.28 2.00
CA SER A 295 -16.22 -14.59 3.43
C SER A 295 -14.78 -14.98 3.76
N ALA A 296 -14.17 -15.84 2.94
CA ALA A 296 -12.78 -16.27 3.15
C ALA A 296 -11.80 -15.09 3.01
N ARG A 297 -11.98 -14.26 1.98
CA ARG A 297 -11.17 -13.02 1.79
C ARG A 297 -11.37 -12.04 2.93
N PHE A 298 -12.62 -11.84 3.36
CA PHE A 298 -12.93 -10.93 4.46
C PHE A 298 -12.29 -11.36 5.78
N LEU A 299 -12.23 -12.66 6.08
CA LEU A 299 -11.52 -13.16 7.27
C LEU A 299 -10.06 -12.72 7.29
N LEU A 300 -9.33 -12.83 6.17
CA LEU A 300 -7.94 -12.36 6.05
C LEU A 300 -7.87 -10.84 6.17
N MET A 301 -8.78 -10.11 5.52
CA MET A 301 -8.85 -8.66 5.61
C MET A 301 -9.14 -8.17 7.02
N ALA A 302 -10.03 -8.85 7.76
CA ALA A 302 -10.36 -8.50 9.15
C ALA A 302 -9.12 -8.48 10.05
N GLY A 303 -8.19 -9.42 9.88
CA GLY A 303 -6.90 -9.42 10.56
C GLY A 303 -6.05 -8.19 10.22
N ASN A 304 -5.91 -7.87 8.93
CA ASN A 304 -5.16 -6.70 8.45
C ASN A 304 -5.76 -5.39 8.96
N ILE A 305 -7.09 -5.25 8.87
CA ILE A 305 -7.83 -4.06 9.33
C ILE A 305 -7.69 -3.89 10.85
N TYR A 306 -7.91 -4.96 11.62
CA TYR A 306 -7.74 -4.91 13.08
C TYR A 306 -6.35 -4.42 13.47
N TYR A 307 -5.31 -4.93 12.80
CA TYR A 307 -3.92 -4.51 13.06
C TYR A 307 -3.69 -3.05 12.66
N ALA A 308 -4.20 -2.63 11.50
CA ALA A 308 -4.05 -1.25 11.04
C ALA A 308 -4.70 -0.27 12.01
N LEU A 309 -5.95 -0.51 12.41
CA LEU A 309 -6.69 0.34 13.34
C LEU A 309 -6.09 0.33 14.75
N LYS A 310 -5.74 -0.87 15.27
CA LYS A 310 -5.27 -1.00 16.67
C LYS A 310 -3.84 -0.53 16.88
N LYS A 311 -3.00 -0.54 15.83
CA LYS A 311 -1.58 -0.19 15.90
C LYS A 311 -1.23 1.08 15.12
N GLY A 312 -2.21 1.79 14.56
CA GLY A 312 -1.98 3.00 13.77
C GLY A 312 -1.16 2.75 12.51
N LYS A 313 -1.39 1.61 11.82
CA LYS A 313 -0.60 1.24 10.64
C LYS A 313 -1.19 1.79 9.35
N VAL A 314 -0.33 1.91 8.35
CA VAL A 314 -0.74 2.13 6.95
C VAL A 314 -1.05 0.79 6.31
N LEU A 315 -2.26 0.63 5.84
CA LEU A 315 -2.74 -0.54 5.11
C LEU A 315 -2.95 -0.15 3.64
N VAL A 316 -2.24 -0.81 2.75
CA VAL A 316 -2.35 -0.62 1.29
C VAL A 316 -2.98 -1.86 0.70
N ILE A 317 -4.08 -1.71 -0.07
CA ILE A 317 -4.81 -2.83 -0.69
C ILE A 317 -5.06 -2.53 -2.17
N ASP A 318 -4.50 -3.35 -3.04
CA ASP A 318 -4.84 -3.33 -4.47
C ASP A 318 -6.12 -4.11 -4.72
N GLU A 319 -7.02 -3.54 -5.54
CA GLU A 319 -8.32 -4.12 -5.88
C GLU A 319 -9.15 -4.50 -4.63
N MET A 320 -9.38 -3.54 -3.75
CA MET A 320 -10.07 -3.78 -2.47
C MET A 320 -11.48 -4.37 -2.66
N ASN A 321 -12.16 -4.01 -3.74
CA ASN A 321 -13.52 -4.48 -4.07
C ASN A 321 -13.58 -5.94 -4.57
N THR A 322 -12.45 -6.59 -4.87
CA THR A 322 -12.45 -7.96 -5.40
C THR A 322 -13.18 -8.92 -4.44
N SER A 323 -14.22 -9.59 -4.94
CA SER A 323 -15.08 -10.54 -4.21
C SER A 323 -15.83 -9.98 -3.00
N LEU A 324 -15.87 -8.66 -2.82
CA LEU A 324 -16.62 -8.00 -1.75
C LEU A 324 -17.85 -7.27 -2.31
N HIS A 325 -18.92 -7.26 -1.55
CA HIS A 325 -20.08 -6.43 -1.84
C HIS A 325 -19.73 -4.94 -1.67
N PRO A 326 -20.22 -4.01 -2.51
CA PRO A 326 -19.93 -2.58 -2.38
C PRO A 326 -20.16 -2.01 -0.98
N GLN A 327 -21.27 -2.33 -0.34
CA GLN A 327 -21.55 -1.89 1.04
C GLN A 327 -20.51 -2.35 2.05
N LEU A 328 -19.84 -3.49 1.79
CA LEU A 328 -18.77 -3.95 2.66
C LEU A 328 -17.51 -3.11 2.47
N VAL A 329 -17.23 -2.68 1.24
CA VAL A 329 -16.12 -1.76 0.95
C VAL A 329 -16.36 -0.40 1.60
N GLU A 330 -17.61 0.14 1.52
CA GLU A 330 -18.02 1.35 2.23
C GLU A 330 -17.79 1.21 3.74
N PHE A 331 -18.29 0.14 4.34
CA PHE A 331 -18.11 -0.14 5.77
C PHE A 331 -16.64 -0.15 6.19
N LEU A 332 -15.74 -0.75 5.38
CA LEU A 332 -14.31 -0.78 5.67
C LEU A 332 -13.70 0.63 5.64
N VAL A 333 -14.07 1.47 4.68
CA VAL A 333 -13.62 2.86 4.60
C VAL A 333 -14.12 3.67 5.79
N GLU A 334 -15.38 3.48 6.19
CA GLU A 334 -15.96 4.14 7.38
C GLU A 334 -15.21 3.78 8.66
N LEU A 335 -14.80 2.51 8.86
CA LEU A 335 -14.01 2.12 10.04
C LEU A 335 -12.70 2.91 10.18
N PHE A 336 -12.05 3.24 9.05
CA PHE A 336 -10.82 4.05 9.09
C PHE A 336 -11.11 5.54 9.27
N ASN A 337 -12.24 6.03 8.76
CA ASN A 337 -12.62 7.45 8.86
C ASN A 337 -13.24 7.79 10.23
N ASP A 338 -13.75 6.81 10.97
CA ASP A 338 -14.35 7.04 12.30
C ASP A 338 -13.26 7.23 13.37
N PRO A 339 -13.13 8.41 13.98
CA PRO A 339 -12.11 8.67 15.01
C PRO A 339 -12.36 7.93 16.33
N GLU A 340 -13.60 7.48 16.60
CA GLU A 340 -13.90 6.67 17.79
C GLU A 340 -13.40 5.23 17.64
N ILE A 341 -13.39 4.70 16.42
CA ILE A 341 -12.84 3.38 16.08
C ILE A 341 -11.34 3.47 15.81
N ASN A 342 -10.93 4.41 14.97
CA ASN A 342 -9.55 4.60 14.52
C ASN A 342 -8.77 5.56 15.44
N THR A 343 -8.70 5.24 16.72
CA THR A 343 -8.06 6.08 17.76
C THR A 343 -6.54 6.17 17.61
N GLN A 344 -5.91 5.25 16.89
CA GLN A 344 -4.47 5.20 16.66
C GLN A 344 -4.02 5.79 15.33
N ASN A 345 -4.93 6.45 14.59
CA ASN A 345 -4.67 7.03 13.28
C ASN A 345 -4.13 6.01 12.25
N GLY A 346 -4.76 4.83 12.16
CA GLY A 346 -4.55 3.91 11.04
C GLY A 346 -4.91 4.61 9.71
N GLN A 347 -4.20 4.28 8.65
CA GLN A 347 -4.40 4.87 7.32
C GLN A 347 -4.68 3.77 6.29
N LEU A 348 -5.66 3.98 5.41
CA LEU A 348 -6.02 3.04 4.35
C LEU A 348 -5.79 3.68 2.98
N ILE A 349 -4.94 3.08 2.16
CA ILE A 349 -4.73 3.47 0.77
C ILE A 349 -5.17 2.28 -0.09
N PHE A 350 -6.06 2.48 -1.04
CA PHE A 350 -6.58 1.36 -1.81
C PHE A 350 -6.86 1.71 -3.26
N SER A 351 -6.70 0.72 -4.15
CA SER A 351 -7.25 0.82 -5.49
C SER A 351 -8.61 0.12 -5.57
N THR A 352 -9.49 0.63 -6.41
CA THR A 352 -10.82 0.05 -6.62
C THR A 352 -11.41 0.46 -7.98
N HIS A 353 -12.37 -0.34 -8.45
CA HIS A 353 -13.27 0.02 -9.55
C HIS A 353 -14.69 0.35 -9.06
N ASP A 354 -14.92 0.28 -7.77
CA ASP A 354 -16.23 0.52 -7.16
C ASP A 354 -16.48 2.03 -7.04
N VAL A 355 -17.41 2.51 -7.85
CA VAL A 355 -17.80 3.94 -7.88
C VAL A 355 -18.74 4.34 -6.75
N THR A 356 -19.26 3.42 -5.93
CA THR A 356 -20.18 3.74 -4.83
C THR A 356 -19.52 4.62 -3.79
N LEU A 357 -18.20 4.43 -3.58
CA LEU A 357 -17.40 5.27 -2.69
C LEU A 357 -17.17 6.70 -3.20
N MET A 358 -17.39 6.97 -4.49
CA MET A 358 -17.31 8.32 -5.05
C MET A 358 -18.55 9.16 -4.65
N ASN A 359 -18.75 9.28 -3.35
CA ASN A 359 -19.89 9.96 -2.75
C ASN A 359 -19.40 11.01 -1.74
N PRO A 360 -19.78 12.29 -1.90
CA PRO A 360 -19.35 13.38 -1.02
C PRO A 360 -19.82 13.22 0.44
N SER A 361 -20.73 12.27 0.72
CA SER A 361 -21.12 11.94 2.10
C SER A 361 -20.13 11.05 2.82
N TYR A 362 -19.25 10.36 2.11
CA TYR A 362 -18.25 9.40 2.65
C TYR A 362 -16.82 9.82 2.40
N MET A 363 -16.55 10.41 1.23
CA MET A 363 -15.20 10.73 0.77
C MET A 363 -15.07 12.22 0.45
N ARG A 364 -13.99 12.81 0.91
CA ARG A 364 -13.54 14.15 0.54
C ARG A 364 -12.98 14.14 -0.89
N ARG A 365 -12.88 15.31 -1.51
CA ARG A 365 -12.26 15.43 -2.85
C ARG A 365 -10.79 15.06 -2.85
N ASP A 366 -10.06 15.41 -1.79
CA ASP A 366 -8.65 15.10 -1.57
C ASP A 366 -8.38 13.65 -1.11
N GLN A 367 -9.41 12.80 -1.04
CA GLN A 367 -9.31 11.36 -0.84
C GLN A 367 -9.49 10.53 -2.12
N LEU A 368 -9.89 11.16 -3.23
CA LEU A 368 -10.20 10.50 -4.49
C LEU A 368 -9.13 10.84 -5.53
N PHE A 369 -8.36 9.82 -5.92
CA PHE A 369 -7.28 9.92 -6.87
C PHE A 369 -7.61 9.15 -8.14
N PHE A 370 -7.14 9.66 -9.27
CA PHE A 370 -7.33 9.05 -10.59
C PHE A 370 -5.99 8.75 -11.22
N VAL A 371 -5.91 7.59 -11.88
CA VAL A 371 -4.78 7.23 -12.73
C VAL A 371 -5.29 7.03 -14.14
N ASP A 372 -4.82 7.83 -15.07
CA ASP A 372 -5.08 7.68 -16.50
C ASP A 372 -3.79 7.34 -17.23
N LYS A 373 -3.90 6.69 -18.39
CA LYS A 373 -2.78 6.36 -19.26
C LYS A 373 -3.04 6.90 -20.64
N ASN A 374 -2.11 7.71 -21.14
CA ASN A 374 -2.19 8.27 -22.47
C ASN A 374 -1.81 7.25 -23.59
N GLU A 375 -1.84 7.67 -24.83
CA GLU A 375 -1.53 6.84 -26.01
C GLU A 375 -0.05 6.45 -26.07
N ASP A 376 0.86 7.22 -25.45
CA ASP A 376 2.29 6.92 -25.34
C ASP A 376 2.59 5.91 -24.22
N GLY A 377 1.57 5.38 -23.53
CA GLY A 377 1.70 4.43 -22.43
C GLY A 377 2.14 5.07 -21.12
N ILE A 378 2.12 6.40 -21.01
CA ILE A 378 2.52 7.16 -19.81
C ILE A 378 1.30 7.28 -18.89
N SER A 379 1.49 6.89 -17.63
CA SER A 379 0.47 7.04 -16.57
C SER A 379 0.65 8.38 -15.86
N GLU A 380 -0.47 9.04 -15.58
CA GLU A 380 -0.58 10.27 -14.81
C GLU A 380 -1.50 10.07 -13.62
N LEU A 381 -1.14 10.64 -12.48
CA LEU A 381 -1.89 10.61 -11.21
C LEU A 381 -2.34 12.02 -10.85
N TYR A 382 -3.62 12.19 -10.56
CA TYR A 382 -4.20 13.45 -10.12
C TYR A 382 -5.34 13.22 -9.14
N ALA A 383 -5.64 14.21 -8.30
CA ALA A 383 -6.70 14.15 -7.31
C ALA A 383 -7.98 14.86 -7.79
N LEU A 384 -9.13 14.50 -7.21
CA LEU A 384 -10.42 15.12 -7.57
C LEU A 384 -10.49 16.61 -7.21
N ASP A 385 -9.75 17.05 -6.20
CA ASP A 385 -9.72 18.46 -5.77
C ASP A 385 -8.92 19.37 -6.73
N GLU A 386 -8.12 18.81 -7.64
CA GLU A 386 -7.44 19.57 -8.71
C GLU A 386 -8.43 20.09 -9.78
N PHE A 387 -9.65 19.54 -9.83
CA PHE A 387 -10.70 19.99 -10.77
C PHE A 387 -11.46 21.19 -10.20
N SER A 388 -11.20 22.37 -10.73
CA SER A 388 -11.75 23.65 -10.24
C SER A 388 -13.28 23.75 -10.25
N GLU A 389 -13.95 23.00 -11.14
CA GLU A 389 -15.41 22.93 -11.25
C GLU A 389 -16.06 22.01 -10.21
N VAL A 390 -15.30 21.13 -9.57
CA VAL A 390 -15.83 20.18 -8.59
C VAL A 390 -16.09 20.89 -7.25
N ARG A 391 -17.31 20.75 -6.75
CA ARG A 391 -17.75 21.28 -5.47
C ARG A 391 -18.19 20.14 -4.55
N LYS A 392 -18.30 20.40 -3.25
CA LYS A 392 -18.72 19.41 -2.24
C LYS A 392 -20.04 18.68 -2.54
N ASN A 393 -20.94 19.28 -3.30
CA ASN A 393 -22.23 18.69 -3.68
C ASN A 393 -22.22 18.10 -5.09
N THR A 394 -21.07 18.05 -5.76
CA THR A 394 -20.93 17.45 -7.09
C THR A 394 -21.19 15.95 -6.98
N PRO A 395 -21.99 15.35 -7.87
CA PRO A 395 -22.23 13.91 -7.89
C PRO A 395 -21.01 13.18 -8.52
N PHE A 396 -19.97 12.93 -7.72
CA PHE A 396 -18.65 12.43 -8.19
C PHE A 396 -18.78 11.18 -9.06
N ALA A 397 -19.49 10.15 -8.60
CA ALA A 397 -19.68 8.91 -9.36
C ALA A 397 -20.32 9.15 -10.73
N LYS A 398 -21.36 10.00 -10.79
CA LYS A 398 -22.04 10.35 -12.06
C LYS A 398 -21.08 11.04 -13.03
N TRP A 399 -20.30 12.00 -12.53
CA TRP A 399 -19.36 12.74 -13.38
C TRP A 399 -18.22 11.85 -13.86
N TYR A 400 -17.71 10.96 -13.01
CA TYR A 400 -16.72 9.96 -13.40
C TYR A 400 -17.27 9.07 -14.53
N MET A 401 -18.46 8.49 -14.37
CA MET A 401 -19.10 7.65 -15.38
C MET A 401 -19.45 8.42 -16.68
N GLN A 402 -19.49 9.75 -16.63
CA GLN A 402 -19.64 10.64 -17.79
C GLN A 402 -18.29 11.05 -18.42
N HIS A 403 -17.19 10.41 -18.04
CA HIS A 403 -15.82 10.67 -18.53
C HIS A 403 -15.28 12.09 -18.22
N ARG A 404 -15.87 12.82 -17.23
CA ARG A 404 -15.47 14.20 -16.91
C ARG A 404 -14.14 14.29 -16.17
N PHE A 405 -13.69 13.19 -15.56
CA PHE A 405 -12.41 13.06 -14.86
C PHE A 405 -11.40 12.21 -15.63
N ASN A 406 -11.61 11.98 -16.92
CA ASN A 406 -10.81 11.02 -17.72
C ASN A 406 -10.78 9.62 -17.09
N ALA A 407 -9.72 9.01 -16.86
CA ALA A 407 -9.47 7.76 -16.08
C ALA A 407 -10.52 6.63 -16.20
N THR A 408 -11.41 6.69 -17.18
CA THR A 408 -12.44 5.68 -17.46
C THR A 408 -12.06 4.87 -18.71
N PRO A 409 -12.56 3.61 -18.84
CA PRO A 409 -12.28 2.80 -20.01
C PRO A 409 -12.73 3.45 -21.32
N ARG A 410 -11.87 3.46 -22.33
CA ARG A 410 -12.21 3.86 -23.71
C ARG A 410 -12.69 2.62 -24.44
N LEU A 411 -14.02 2.49 -24.62
CA LEU A 411 -14.64 1.32 -25.23
C LEU A 411 -14.92 1.57 -26.71
N ASP A 412 -14.37 0.73 -27.60
CA ASP A 412 -14.61 0.80 -29.05
C ASP A 412 -15.48 -0.37 -29.52
N TYR A 413 -16.78 -0.15 -29.49
CA TYR A 413 -17.78 -1.08 -30.03
C TYR A 413 -17.70 -1.24 -31.56
N SER A 414 -17.22 -0.21 -32.25
CA SER A 414 -17.22 -0.21 -33.74
C SER A 414 -16.21 -1.21 -34.28
N SER A 415 -15.03 -1.27 -33.69
CA SER A 415 -13.99 -2.25 -34.06
C SER A 415 -14.43 -3.70 -33.83
N ILE A 416 -15.03 -3.99 -32.68
CA ILE A 416 -15.55 -5.35 -32.41
C ILE A 416 -16.68 -5.72 -33.36
N ARG A 417 -17.59 -4.77 -33.66
CA ARG A 417 -18.69 -5.00 -34.61
C ARG A 417 -18.18 -5.25 -36.03
N ALA A 418 -17.13 -4.55 -36.47
CA ALA A 418 -16.50 -4.76 -37.77
C ALA A 418 -15.89 -6.17 -37.85
N LEU A 419 -15.10 -6.57 -36.88
CA LEU A 419 -14.49 -7.90 -36.79
C LEU A 419 -15.54 -9.02 -36.87
N MET A 420 -16.62 -8.92 -36.10
CA MET A 420 -17.67 -9.95 -36.09
C MET A 420 -18.48 -10.03 -37.41
N LYS A 421 -18.54 -8.95 -38.20
CA LYS A 421 -19.14 -8.96 -39.51
C LYS A 421 -18.24 -9.61 -40.57
N GLU A 422 -16.95 -9.28 -40.58
CA GLU A 422 -15.97 -9.90 -41.48
C GLU A 422 -15.92 -11.42 -41.31
N GLU A 423 -16.02 -11.94 -40.10
CA GLU A 423 -16.07 -13.39 -39.84
C GLU A 423 -17.39 -14.04 -40.27
N ALA A 424 -18.49 -13.30 -40.32
CA ALA A 424 -19.77 -13.80 -40.82
C ALA A 424 -19.74 -13.90 -42.37
N ASP A 425 -19.25 -12.85 -43.04
CA ASP A 425 -19.14 -12.79 -44.52
C ASP A 425 -18.12 -13.80 -45.07
N ALA A 426 -17.09 -14.18 -44.27
CA ALA A 426 -16.11 -15.20 -44.68
C ALA A 426 -16.63 -16.65 -44.59
N LYS A 427 -17.82 -16.88 -44.05
CA LYS A 427 -18.47 -18.20 -43.93
C LYS A 427 -19.61 -18.42 -44.93
N GLU A 428 -19.97 -17.39 -45.68
CA GLU A 428 -20.84 -17.47 -46.85
C GLU A 428 -20.00 -17.59 -48.16
#